data_96dc0aa5c1eb22a9ff85cf2707c093d2
#
_entry.id   96dc0aa5c1eb22a9ff85cf2707c093d2
#
_cell.length_a   1.000
_cell.length_b   1.000
_cell.length_c   1.000
_cell.angle_alpha   90.00
_cell.angle_beta   90.00
_cell.angle_gamma   90.00
#
_symmetry.space_group_name_H-M   'P 1'
#
loop_
_entity.id
_entity.type
_entity.pdbx_description
1 polymer ?
#
loop_
_entity_poly.entity_id
_entity_poly.type
_entity_poly.pdbx_seq_one_letter_code
_entity_poly.pdbx_strand_id
1 'polypeptide(L)' 'MKDGVRVDNYYPRLRDLREDHDMSQQQVAEYLKMKQPQYNRYERGLRDIPTDVLIKLAQLYNTSTDYILGLTDR' A
#
# COMPACT_ATOMS: atom_id res chain seq x y z
N MET A 1 5.78 -21.06 -11.71
CA MET A 1 5.84 -20.59 -11.58
C MET A 1 6.05 -20.16 -11.16
N LYS A 2 6.01 -20.16 -10.98
CA LYS A 2 6.10 -19.52 -10.76
C LYS A 2 6.81 -18.92 -10.62
N ASP A 3 7.32 -19.33 -10.58
CA ASP A 3 8.33 -18.70 -10.64
C ASP A 3 8.43 -17.28 -10.64
N GLY A 4 9.14 -16.59 -10.47
CA GLY A 4 9.20 -15.20 -10.50
C GLY A 4 7.88 -14.47 -10.47
N VAL A 5 6.89 -15.19 -10.19
CA VAL A 5 5.54 -14.65 -10.14
C VAL A 5 5.34 -13.95 -8.80
N ARG A 6 4.90 -12.70 -8.86
CA ARG A 6 4.58 -11.97 -7.65
C ARG A 6 3.41 -12.63 -6.92
N VAL A 7 3.50 -12.64 -5.60
CA VAL A 7 2.46 -13.23 -4.78
C VAL A 7 1.30 -12.25 -4.71
N ASP A 8 0.29 -12.52 -5.51
CA ASP A 8 -1.00 -11.82 -5.43
C ASP A 8 -0.88 -10.31 -5.33
N ASN A 9 -1.45 -9.73 -4.30
CA ASN A 9 -1.60 -8.28 -4.17
C ASN A 9 -0.61 -7.70 -3.16
N TYR A 10 0.54 -8.32 -3.02
CA TYR A 10 1.53 -7.87 -2.06
C TYR A 10 2.41 -6.77 -2.67
N TYR A 11 2.38 -5.60 -2.05
CA TYR A 11 3.15 -4.44 -2.48
C TYR A 11 3.98 -3.95 -1.29
N PRO A 12 5.24 -4.39 -1.19
CA PRO A 12 6.05 -4.09 0.00
C PRO A 12 6.28 -2.59 0.22
N ARG A 13 6.20 -1.78 -0.83
CA ARG A 13 6.41 -0.34 -0.68
C ARG A 13 5.32 0.34 0.12
N LEU A 14 4.14 -0.28 0.25
CA LEU A 14 3.11 0.27 1.14
C LEU A 14 3.61 0.41 2.56
N ARG A 15 4.17 -0.67 3.09
CA ARG A 15 4.70 -0.66 4.43
C ARG A 15 5.93 0.23 4.53
N ASP A 16 6.82 0.15 3.54
CA ASP A 16 8.04 0.94 3.54
C ASP A 16 7.72 2.43 3.60
N LEU A 17 6.77 2.89 2.78
CA LEU A 17 6.37 4.29 2.77
C LEU A 17 5.75 4.71 4.09
N ARG A 18 4.90 3.84 4.64
CA ARG A 18 4.27 4.15 5.93
C ARG A 18 5.32 4.31 7.02
N GLU A 19 6.28 3.39 7.08
CA GLU A 19 7.32 3.45 8.09
C GLU A 19 8.25 4.64 7.87
N ASP A 20 8.56 4.96 6.61
CA ASP A 20 9.38 6.11 6.29
C ASP A 20 8.73 7.42 6.73
N HIS A 21 7.41 7.46 6.77
CA HIS A 21 6.65 8.64 7.19
C HIS A 21 6.27 8.57 8.68
N ASP A 22 6.81 7.61 9.41
CA ASP A 22 6.56 7.44 10.84
C ASP A 22 5.08 7.34 11.18
N MET A 23 4.33 6.64 10.34
CA MET A 23 2.90 6.45 10.55
C MET A 23 2.58 5.04 10.98
N SER A 24 1.62 4.90 11.89
CA SER A 24 1.09 3.60 12.26
C SER A 24 0.03 3.16 11.24
N GLN A 25 -0.28 1.86 11.24
CA GLN A 25 -1.38 1.38 10.41
C GLN A 25 -2.70 2.06 10.77
N GLN A 26 -2.91 2.31 12.06
CA GLN A 26 -4.11 3.00 12.52
C GLN A 26 -4.22 4.39 11.92
N GLN A 27 -3.11 5.13 11.88
CA GLN A 27 -3.13 6.48 11.32
C GLN A 27 -3.44 6.46 9.82
N VAL A 28 -2.87 5.53 9.09
CA VAL A 28 -3.15 5.42 7.66
C VAL A 28 -4.60 5.00 7.43
N ALA A 29 -5.09 4.05 8.22
CA ALA A 29 -6.49 3.64 8.11
C ALA A 29 -7.43 4.82 8.36
N GLU A 30 -7.12 5.65 9.36
CA GLU A 30 -7.93 6.83 9.64
C GLU A 30 -7.93 7.80 8.45
N TYR A 31 -6.76 8.01 7.85
CA TYR A 31 -6.68 8.86 6.66
C TYR A 31 -7.57 8.31 5.54
N LEU A 32 -7.59 6.99 5.38
CA LEU A 32 -8.38 6.33 4.34
C LEU A 32 -9.84 6.13 4.74
N LYS A 33 -10.20 6.49 5.98
CA LYS A 33 -11.56 6.35 6.52
C LYS A 33 -12.01 4.90 6.53
N MET A 34 -11.13 4.01 6.98
CA MET A 34 -11.42 2.59 7.10
C MET A 34 -10.89 2.07 8.44
N LYS A 35 -11.26 0.85 8.77
CA LYS A 35 -10.78 0.20 9.99
C LYS A 35 -9.35 -0.31 9.80
N GLN A 36 -8.56 -0.27 10.87
CA GLN A 36 -7.18 -0.70 10.82
C GLN A 36 -7.03 -2.16 10.32
N PRO A 37 -7.84 -3.13 10.75
CA PRO A 37 -7.71 -4.49 10.22
C PRO A 37 -7.95 -4.57 8.72
N GLN A 38 -8.83 -3.72 8.17
CA GLN A 38 -9.04 -3.68 6.72
C GLN A 38 -7.80 -3.18 6.00
N TYR A 39 -7.16 -2.12 6.49
CA TYR A 39 -5.94 -1.61 5.90
C TYR A 39 -4.81 -2.63 6.01
N ASN A 40 -4.73 -3.33 7.16
CA ASN A 40 -3.72 -4.35 7.38
C ASN A 40 -3.74 -5.41 6.28
N ARG A 41 -4.92 -5.77 5.79
CA ARG A 41 -5.03 -6.76 4.72
C ARG A 41 -4.36 -6.31 3.44
N TYR A 42 -4.41 -5.00 3.16
CA TYR A 42 -3.72 -4.47 1.98
C TYR A 42 -2.21 -4.61 2.13
N GLU A 43 -1.67 -4.25 3.29
CA GLU A 43 -0.22 -4.39 3.50
C GLU A 43 0.25 -5.83 3.44
N ARG A 44 -0.59 -6.76 3.89
CA ARG A 44 -0.22 -8.17 3.90
C ARG A 44 -0.47 -8.88 2.57
N GLY A 45 -1.05 -8.18 1.60
CA GLY A 45 -1.33 -8.79 0.31
C GLY A 45 -2.52 -9.72 0.31
N LEU A 46 -3.38 -9.64 1.31
CA LEU A 46 -4.56 -10.49 1.42
C LEU A 46 -5.75 -9.94 0.66
N ARG A 47 -5.69 -8.68 0.26
CA ARG A 47 -6.74 -8.00 -0.48
C ARG A 47 -6.12 -7.09 -1.51
N ASP A 48 -6.73 -7.04 -2.69
CA ASP A 48 -6.31 -6.09 -3.70
C ASP A 48 -6.71 -4.68 -3.29
N ILE A 49 -5.89 -3.70 -3.65
CA ILE A 49 -6.11 -2.31 -3.26
C ILE A 49 -7.04 -1.68 -4.29
N PRO A 50 -8.20 -1.16 -3.86
CA PRO A 50 -9.04 -0.42 -4.79
C PRO A 50 -8.31 0.79 -5.36
N THR A 51 -8.64 1.14 -6.59
CA THR A 51 -7.94 2.22 -7.29
C THR A 51 -8.01 3.54 -6.52
N ASP A 52 -9.16 3.86 -5.94
CA ASP A 52 -9.30 5.10 -5.19
C ASP A 52 -8.42 5.11 -3.94
N VAL A 53 -8.28 3.96 -3.28
CA VAL A 53 -7.39 3.85 -2.11
C VAL A 53 -5.94 4.01 -2.54
N LEU A 54 -5.56 3.39 -3.65
CA LEU A 54 -4.21 3.51 -4.17
C LEU A 54 -3.86 4.97 -4.49
N ILE A 55 -4.78 5.70 -5.10
CA ILE A 55 -4.57 7.10 -5.41
C ILE A 55 -4.39 7.92 -4.13
N LYS A 56 -5.22 7.65 -3.13
CA LYS A 56 -5.11 8.37 -1.84
C LYS A 56 -3.78 8.10 -1.15
N LEU A 57 -3.29 6.86 -1.23
CA LEU A 57 -2.00 6.53 -0.65
C LEU A 57 -0.87 7.26 -1.37
N ALA A 58 -0.94 7.33 -2.70
CA ALA A 58 0.06 8.07 -3.46
C ALA A 58 0.07 9.55 -3.07
N GLN A 59 -1.10 10.12 -2.85
CA GLN A 59 -1.21 11.52 -2.41
C GLN A 59 -0.68 11.70 -1.00
N LEU A 60 -1.00 10.78 -0.12
CA LEU A 60 -0.55 10.85 1.28
C LEU A 60 0.97 10.85 1.36
N TYR A 61 1.62 10.01 0.58
CA TYR A 61 3.07 9.86 0.63
C TYR A 61 3.79 10.71 -0.41
N ASN A 62 3.06 11.52 -1.17
CA ASN A 62 3.63 12.38 -2.21
C ASN A 62 4.49 11.58 -3.17
N THR A 63 3.95 10.49 -3.66
CA THR A 63 4.61 9.61 -4.61
C THR A 63 3.63 9.22 -5.72
N SER A 64 4.05 8.35 -6.62
CA SER A 64 3.20 7.88 -7.71
C SER A 64 2.59 6.53 -7.39
N THR A 65 1.46 6.23 -8.02
CA THR A 65 0.89 4.90 -7.92
C THR A 65 1.83 3.86 -8.52
N ASP A 66 2.56 4.23 -9.57
CA ASP A 66 3.53 3.33 -10.19
C ASP A 66 4.62 2.93 -9.20
N TYR A 67 5.10 3.88 -8.40
CA TYR A 67 6.12 3.57 -7.40
C TYR A 67 5.57 2.59 -6.35
N ILE A 68 4.35 2.83 -5.87
CA ILE A 68 3.74 1.94 -4.88
C ILE A 68 3.60 0.53 -5.43
N LEU A 69 3.23 0.41 -6.71
CA LEU A 69 3.02 -0.88 -7.33
C LEU A 69 4.32 -1.58 -7.76
N GLY A 70 5.44 -0.89 -7.64
CA GLY A 70 6.72 -1.48 -8.02
C GLY A 70 7.01 -1.42 -9.51
N LEU A 71 6.33 -0.55 -10.25
CA LEU A 71 6.51 -0.43 -11.69
C LEU A 71 7.61 0.55 -12.05
N THR A 72 8.11 1.29 -11.09
CA THR A 72 9.21 2.25 -11.29
C THR A 72 10.01 2.34 -10.00
N ASP A 73 11.22 2.84 -10.09
CA ASP A 73 12.10 3.03 -8.94
C ASP A 73 11.93 4.38 -8.27
N ARG A 74 11.03 5.21 -8.78
CA ARG A 74 10.81 6.54 -8.21
C ARG A 74 9.37 6.88 -8.07
#